data_01853c0ee0da3977d70ebc50010467d4
#
_entry.id   01853c0ee0da3977d70ebc50010467d4
#
_cell.length_a   1.000
_cell.length_b   1.000
_cell.length_c   1.000
_cell.angle_alpha   90.00
_cell.angle_beta   90.00
_cell.angle_gamma   90.00
#
_symmetry.space_group_name_H-M   'P 1'
#
loop_
_entity.id
_entity.type
_entity.pdbx_description
1 polymer ?
#
loop_
_entity_poly.entity_id
_entity_poly.type
_entity_poly.pdbx_seq_one_letter_code
_entity_poly.pdbx_strand_id
1 'polypeptide(L)'
;MKTISLAMLSNEALADAYLGRDARMDSAFTELFRRHRDLVYRVCVRWLGHHQDAEDLTQETFRRVAASIQSWDRSRPIEPWLTTIAGNRCRSFLAKQRSKPRLAGIDETHAIIAGVDSPAGGVQADQTLREAMASLPASSRRAFELVHFDGMSYDQASTLMGHPAGTIKTWVHRARLQVIRRVRETGGAA
;
A
#
# COMPACT_ATOMS: atom_id res chain seq x y z
N MET A 1 -26.79 -3.88 30.17
CA MET A 1 -25.51 -3.50 29.54
C MET A 1 -25.82 -2.70 28.28
N LYS A 2 -25.45 -1.40 28.23
CA LYS A 2 -25.64 -0.58 27.02
C LYS A 2 -24.71 -1.09 25.92
N THR A 3 -25.27 -1.64 24.87
CA THR A 3 -24.51 -2.03 23.66
C THR A 3 -24.03 -0.74 23.00
N ILE A 4 -22.75 -0.40 23.16
CA ILE A 4 -22.15 0.76 22.48
C ILE A 4 -22.20 0.44 20.98
N SER A 5 -22.83 1.32 20.20
CA SER A 5 -22.88 1.18 18.75
C SER A 5 -21.46 1.25 18.18
N LEU A 6 -21.10 0.34 17.30
CA LEU A 6 -19.79 0.32 16.63
C LEU A 6 -19.50 1.64 15.91
N ALA A 7 -20.54 2.34 15.44
CA ALA A 7 -20.39 3.65 14.82
C ALA A 7 -19.84 4.75 15.76
N MET A 8 -19.89 4.54 17.07
CA MET A 8 -19.36 5.48 18.08
C MET A 8 -17.93 5.14 18.52
N LEU A 9 -17.40 3.98 18.15
CA LEU A 9 -16.06 3.58 18.50
C LEU A 9 -15.00 4.32 17.66
N SER A 10 -13.84 4.56 18.24
CA SER A 10 -12.68 5.07 17.50
C SER A 10 -12.12 4.01 16.53
N ASN A 11 -11.27 4.42 15.58
CA ASN A 11 -10.64 3.49 14.66
C ASN A 11 -9.75 2.48 15.38
N GLU A 12 -9.07 2.90 16.46
CA GLU A 12 -8.26 2.05 17.32
C GLU A 12 -9.10 0.97 18.00
N ALA A 13 -10.24 1.39 18.60
CA ALA A 13 -11.16 0.47 19.27
C ALA A 13 -11.80 -0.52 18.29
N LEU A 14 -12.09 -0.11 17.06
CA LEU A 14 -12.56 -1.01 16.00
C LEU A 14 -11.47 -2.00 15.59
N ALA A 15 -10.22 -1.55 15.44
CA ALA A 15 -9.11 -2.42 15.11
C ALA A 15 -8.83 -3.45 16.22
N ASP A 16 -8.94 -3.05 17.48
CA ASP A 16 -8.78 -3.95 18.62
C ASP A 16 -9.92 -4.97 18.71
N ALA A 17 -11.16 -4.55 18.47
CA ALA A 17 -12.32 -5.46 18.41
C ALA A 17 -12.17 -6.48 17.26
N TYR A 18 -11.63 -6.07 16.11
CA TYR A 18 -11.33 -6.97 15.01
C TYR A 18 -10.24 -7.97 15.36
N LEU A 19 -9.15 -7.53 16.00
CA LEU A 19 -8.03 -8.39 16.39
C LEU A 19 -8.37 -9.32 17.58
N GLY A 20 -9.31 -8.92 18.43
CA GLY A 20 -9.79 -9.73 19.57
C GLY A 20 -10.50 -11.00 19.15
N ARG A 21 -10.88 -11.15 17.88
CA ARG A 21 -11.54 -12.34 17.31
C ARG A 21 -12.79 -12.76 18.09
N ASP A 22 -13.51 -11.80 18.64
CA ASP A 22 -14.78 -12.02 19.30
C ASP A 22 -15.97 -11.99 18.31
N ALA A 23 -17.19 -12.13 18.81
CA ALA A 23 -18.41 -12.11 18.00
C ALA A 23 -18.64 -10.78 17.24
N ARG A 24 -17.86 -9.72 17.50
CA ARG A 24 -17.94 -8.40 16.85
C ARG A 24 -16.88 -8.20 15.77
N MET A 25 -15.99 -9.16 15.56
CA MET A 25 -14.87 -9.06 14.63
C MET A 25 -15.29 -8.57 13.24
N ASP A 26 -16.24 -9.27 12.61
CA ASP A 26 -16.68 -8.94 11.26
C ASP A 26 -17.40 -7.59 11.20
N SER A 27 -18.20 -7.28 12.22
CA SER A 27 -18.92 -6.00 12.32
C SER A 27 -17.97 -4.82 12.56
N ALA A 28 -16.92 -5.00 13.34
CA ALA A 28 -15.90 -3.97 13.58
C ALA A 28 -15.11 -3.67 12.30
N PHE A 29 -14.73 -4.70 11.56
CA PHE A 29 -14.05 -4.51 10.28
C PHE A 29 -14.97 -3.89 9.21
N THR A 30 -16.23 -4.30 9.18
CA THR A 30 -17.25 -3.70 8.30
C THR A 30 -17.41 -2.20 8.56
N GLU A 31 -17.39 -1.78 9.83
CA GLU A 31 -17.45 -0.37 10.17
C GLU A 31 -16.18 0.40 9.76
N LEU A 32 -14.98 -0.17 9.94
CA LEU A 32 -13.73 0.40 9.41
C LEU A 32 -13.78 0.54 7.88
N PHE A 33 -14.24 -0.49 7.19
CA PHE A 33 -14.44 -0.47 5.74
C PHE A 33 -15.38 0.66 5.34
N ARG A 34 -16.56 0.75 5.98
CA ARG A 34 -17.58 1.77 5.67
C ARG A 34 -17.05 3.19 5.83
N ARG A 35 -16.23 3.45 6.86
CA ARG A 35 -15.65 4.79 7.11
C ARG A 35 -14.60 5.20 6.09
N HIS A 36 -13.80 4.26 5.66
CA HIS A 36 -12.58 4.55 4.88
C HIS A 36 -12.65 4.12 3.42
N ARG A 37 -13.72 3.43 3.00
CA ARG A 37 -13.91 2.95 1.62
C ARG A 37 -13.73 4.07 0.60
N ASP A 38 -14.39 5.21 0.82
CA ASP A 38 -14.38 6.31 -0.13
C ASP A 38 -12.99 6.98 -0.24
N LEU A 39 -12.24 7.03 0.86
CA LEU A 39 -10.86 7.49 0.84
C LEU A 39 -9.99 6.58 -0.03
N VAL A 40 -10.03 5.28 0.23
CA VAL A 40 -9.24 4.28 -0.51
C VAL A 40 -9.67 4.26 -1.98
N TYR A 41 -10.97 4.31 -2.26
CA TYR A 41 -11.50 4.33 -3.61
C TYR A 41 -11.02 5.56 -4.41
N ARG A 42 -11.07 6.76 -3.83
CA ARG A 42 -10.53 7.97 -4.48
C ARG A 42 -9.04 7.84 -4.82
N VAL A 43 -8.25 7.23 -3.93
CA VAL A 43 -6.84 6.93 -4.22
C VAL A 43 -6.74 6.00 -5.43
N CYS A 44 -7.51 4.90 -5.44
CA CYS A 44 -7.48 3.94 -6.55
C CYS A 44 -7.93 4.56 -7.88
N VAL A 45 -9.03 5.31 -7.90
CA VAL A 45 -9.52 6.00 -9.11
C VAL A 45 -8.46 6.96 -9.66
N ARG A 46 -7.82 7.72 -8.77
CA ARG A 46 -6.78 8.68 -9.16
C ARG A 46 -5.57 8.01 -9.82
N TRP A 47 -5.20 6.82 -9.37
CA TRP A 47 -4.09 6.06 -9.92
C TRP A 47 -4.42 5.33 -11.22
N LEU A 48 -5.64 4.84 -11.34
CA LEU A 48 -6.03 3.91 -12.41
C LEU A 48 -6.83 4.58 -13.53
N GLY A 49 -7.56 5.67 -13.21
CA GLY A 49 -8.45 6.34 -14.16
C GLY A 49 -9.66 5.50 -14.59
N HIS A 50 -9.79 4.26 -14.11
CA HIS A 50 -10.87 3.34 -14.47
C HIS A 50 -11.64 2.89 -13.22
N HIS A 51 -12.95 3.13 -13.21
CA HIS A 51 -13.79 2.93 -12.03
C HIS A 51 -13.87 1.47 -11.56
N GLN A 52 -14.00 0.53 -12.52
CA GLN A 52 -14.12 -0.89 -12.17
C GLN A 52 -12.83 -1.44 -11.56
N ASP A 53 -11.67 -1.15 -12.18
CA ASP A 53 -10.37 -1.54 -11.61
C ASP A 53 -10.15 -0.90 -10.24
N ALA A 54 -10.63 0.33 -10.04
CA ALA A 54 -10.53 1.02 -8.76
C ALA A 54 -11.41 0.37 -7.69
N GLU A 55 -12.59 -0.12 -8.01
CA GLU A 55 -13.45 -0.88 -7.09
C GLU A 55 -12.78 -2.19 -6.68
N ASP A 56 -12.27 -2.95 -7.66
CA ASP A 56 -11.57 -4.21 -7.41
C ASP A 56 -10.33 -4.00 -6.53
N LEU A 57 -9.54 -2.96 -6.84
CA LEU A 57 -8.37 -2.63 -6.03
C LEU A 57 -8.72 -2.08 -4.65
N THR A 58 -9.84 -1.40 -4.50
CA THR A 58 -10.36 -1.00 -3.19
C THR A 58 -10.64 -2.22 -2.32
N GLN A 59 -11.35 -3.21 -2.85
CA GLN A 59 -11.61 -4.46 -2.13
C GLN A 59 -10.31 -5.21 -1.78
N GLU A 60 -9.38 -5.29 -2.75
CA GLU A 60 -8.09 -5.94 -2.53
C GLU A 60 -7.25 -5.21 -1.47
N THR A 61 -7.31 -3.88 -1.46
CA THR A 61 -6.67 -3.05 -0.42
C THR A 61 -7.22 -3.38 0.95
N PHE A 62 -8.54 -3.50 1.11
CA PHE A 62 -9.13 -3.85 2.41
C PHE A 62 -8.87 -5.29 2.83
N ARG A 63 -8.77 -6.25 1.90
CA ARG A 63 -8.28 -7.60 2.24
C ARG A 63 -6.85 -7.53 2.80
N ARG A 64 -6.02 -6.65 2.24
CA ARG A 64 -4.66 -6.44 2.75
C ARG A 64 -4.65 -5.71 4.09
N VAL A 65 -5.51 -4.71 4.29
CA VAL A 65 -5.73 -4.04 5.56
C VAL A 65 -6.10 -5.06 6.65
N ALA A 66 -7.07 -5.93 6.39
CA ALA A 66 -7.47 -7.00 7.31
C ALA A 66 -6.28 -7.88 7.75
N ALA A 67 -5.43 -8.27 6.79
CA ALA A 67 -4.28 -9.12 7.05
C ALA A 67 -3.12 -8.41 7.79
N SER A 68 -3.07 -7.07 7.74
CA SER A 68 -1.93 -6.29 8.27
C SER A 68 -2.29 -5.24 9.31
N ILE A 69 -3.53 -5.16 9.75
CA ILE A 69 -4.03 -4.11 10.68
C ILE A 69 -3.29 -4.10 12.04
N GLN A 70 -2.75 -5.23 12.46
CA GLN A 70 -1.88 -5.33 13.64
C GLN A 70 -0.58 -4.52 13.50
N SER A 71 -0.15 -4.20 12.27
CA SER A 71 1.06 -3.42 12.00
C SER A 71 0.81 -1.91 11.97
N TRP A 72 -0.44 -1.48 12.02
CA TRP A 72 -0.77 -0.07 12.13
C TRP A 72 -0.37 0.48 13.50
N ASP A 73 0.41 1.56 13.49
CA ASP A 73 0.76 2.32 14.68
C ASP A 73 -0.44 3.17 15.14
N ARG A 74 -1.11 2.73 16.21
CA ARG A 74 -2.33 3.36 16.74
C ARG A 74 -2.12 4.75 17.34
N SER A 75 -0.87 5.18 17.54
CA SER A 75 -0.56 6.56 17.93
C SER A 75 -0.70 7.55 16.77
N ARG A 76 -0.96 7.07 15.55
CA ARG A 76 -1.07 7.85 14.32
C ARG A 76 -2.42 7.64 13.65
N PRO A 77 -2.94 8.66 12.94
CA PRO A 77 -4.15 8.51 12.14
C PRO A 77 -4.05 7.31 11.18
N ILE A 78 -5.17 6.61 10.98
CA ILE A 78 -5.21 5.42 10.11
C ILE A 78 -5.13 5.77 8.61
N GLU A 79 -5.58 6.96 8.23
CA GLU A 79 -5.74 7.40 6.84
C GLU A 79 -4.41 7.37 6.05
N PRO A 80 -3.28 7.90 6.55
CA PRO A 80 -1.99 7.81 5.86
C PRO A 80 -1.52 6.37 5.68
N TRP A 81 -1.83 5.48 6.61
CA TRP A 81 -1.48 4.07 6.52
C TRP A 81 -2.33 3.36 5.46
N LEU A 82 -3.65 3.62 5.41
CA LEU A 82 -4.55 3.09 4.38
C LEU A 82 -4.17 3.56 2.98
N THR A 83 -3.90 4.86 2.82
CA THR A 83 -3.49 5.43 1.52
C THR A 83 -2.16 4.89 1.04
N THR A 84 -1.24 4.56 1.95
CA THR A 84 0.03 3.89 1.61
C THR A 84 -0.21 2.49 1.07
N ILE A 85 -1.09 1.69 1.71
CA ILE A 85 -1.44 0.35 1.23
C ILE A 85 -2.13 0.45 -0.15
N ALA A 86 -3.10 1.35 -0.30
CA ALA A 86 -3.80 1.57 -1.57
C ALA A 86 -2.83 1.96 -2.70
N GLY A 87 -1.97 2.94 -2.47
CA GLY A 87 -0.98 3.38 -3.46
C GLY A 87 0.00 2.28 -3.85
N ASN A 88 0.43 1.44 -2.90
CA ASN A 88 1.28 0.28 -3.20
C ASN A 88 0.54 -0.75 -4.06
N ARG A 89 -0.75 -1.01 -3.79
CA ARG A 89 -1.56 -1.92 -4.62
C ARG A 89 -1.75 -1.39 -6.03
N CYS A 90 -2.03 -0.09 -6.18
CA CYS A 90 -2.15 0.55 -7.49
C CYS A 90 -0.85 0.44 -8.29
N ARG A 91 0.31 0.72 -7.69
CA ARG A 91 1.62 0.57 -8.35
C ARG A 91 1.88 -0.87 -8.81
N SER A 92 1.62 -1.85 -7.94
CA SER A 92 1.78 -3.26 -8.28
C SER A 92 0.86 -3.69 -9.44
N PHE A 93 -0.39 -3.22 -9.43
CA PHE A 93 -1.36 -3.49 -10.49
C PHE A 93 -0.89 -2.91 -11.82
N LEU A 94 -0.48 -1.64 -11.85
CA LEU A 94 0.03 -0.97 -13.05
C LEU A 94 1.31 -1.63 -13.59
N ALA A 95 2.23 -2.01 -12.70
CA ALA A 95 3.44 -2.74 -13.08
C ALA A 95 3.11 -4.08 -13.73
N LYS A 96 2.15 -4.82 -13.18
CA LYS A 96 1.68 -6.09 -13.75
C LYS A 96 0.98 -5.91 -15.09
N GLN A 97 0.21 -4.85 -15.27
CA GLN A 97 -0.40 -4.53 -16.57
C GLN A 97 0.66 -4.20 -17.63
N ARG A 98 1.69 -3.43 -17.30
CA ARG A 98 2.79 -3.10 -18.22
C ARG A 98 3.63 -4.32 -18.62
N SER A 99 3.70 -5.35 -17.78
CA SER A 99 4.46 -6.58 -18.06
C SER A 99 3.69 -7.61 -18.91
N LYS A 100 2.39 -7.41 -19.12
CA LYS A 100 1.62 -8.28 -20.04
C LYS A 100 1.99 -7.95 -21.48
N PRO A 101 2.19 -8.98 -22.38
CA PRO A 101 2.34 -8.73 -23.79
C PRO A 101 1.11 -7.97 -24.29
N ARG A 102 1.30 -6.81 -24.89
CA ARG A 102 0.22 -6.05 -25.51
C ARG A 102 -0.29 -6.84 -26.72
N LEU A 103 -1.45 -7.45 -26.60
CA LEU A 103 -2.26 -7.76 -27.76
C LEU A 103 -2.67 -6.42 -28.37
N ALA A 104 -2.22 -6.16 -29.59
CA ALA A 104 -2.50 -4.94 -30.32
C ALA A 104 -4.01 -4.72 -30.40
N GLY A 105 -4.52 -3.60 -29.87
CA GLY A 105 -5.88 -3.18 -30.14
C GLY A 105 -6.72 -2.67 -28.96
N ILE A 106 -6.18 -2.19 -27.85
CA ILE A 106 -6.99 -1.53 -26.81
C ILE A 106 -6.33 -0.21 -26.37
N ASP A 107 -7.00 0.84 -26.75
CA ASP A 107 -7.03 2.25 -26.32
C ASP A 107 -5.88 2.82 -25.47
N GLU A 108 -5.23 3.83 -26.05
CA GLU A 108 -4.17 4.66 -25.45
C GLU A 108 -4.64 5.61 -24.33
N THR A 109 -5.89 5.54 -23.90
CA THR A 109 -6.47 6.50 -22.94
C THR A 109 -6.07 6.28 -21.49
N HIS A 110 -5.36 5.19 -21.16
CA HIS A 110 -4.98 4.86 -19.77
C HIS A 110 -3.66 5.47 -19.28
N ALA A 111 -2.96 6.21 -20.14
CA ALA A 111 -1.62 6.73 -19.81
C ALA A 111 -1.61 8.17 -19.31
N ILE A 112 -2.74 8.89 -19.31
CA ILE A 112 -2.72 10.37 -19.17
C ILE A 112 -3.09 10.88 -17.77
N ILE A 113 -3.63 10.06 -16.87
CA ILE A 113 -4.07 10.55 -15.54
C ILE A 113 -3.12 10.17 -14.40
N ALA A 114 -2.02 9.50 -14.66
CA ALA A 114 -0.97 9.25 -13.66
C ALA A 114 -0.15 10.50 -13.28
N GLY A 115 -0.51 11.67 -13.77
CA GLY A 115 0.29 12.89 -13.74
C GLY A 115 -0.16 14.01 -12.80
N VAL A 116 -1.17 13.82 -11.93
CA VAL A 116 -1.61 14.93 -11.07
C VAL A 116 -1.72 14.46 -9.63
N ASP A 117 -0.79 15.01 -8.81
CA ASP A 117 -0.78 14.92 -7.35
C ASP A 117 -0.64 13.50 -6.70
N SER A 118 0.43 12.79 -7.01
CA SER A 118 1.21 12.19 -5.93
C SER A 118 1.67 13.35 -5.04
N PRO A 119 1.66 13.29 -3.72
CA PRO A 119 2.38 14.30 -2.97
C PRO A 119 3.85 14.20 -3.38
N ALA A 120 4.28 15.20 -4.16
CA ALA A 120 5.58 15.37 -4.81
C ALA A 120 5.90 14.42 -5.99
N GLY A 121 5.73 14.93 -7.22
CA GLY A 121 6.56 14.64 -8.36
C GLY A 121 6.07 13.54 -9.30
N GLY A 122 5.59 13.98 -10.45
CA GLY A 122 5.28 13.16 -11.63
C GLY A 122 6.44 12.26 -12.11
N VAL A 123 6.58 12.07 -13.39
CA VAL A 123 7.57 11.22 -14.09
C VAL A 123 8.98 11.27 -13.47
N GLN A 124 9.39 12.42 -12.94
CA GLN A 124 10.68 12.63 -12.27
C GLN A 124 10.79 11.88 -10.94
N ALA A 125 9.73 11.82 -10.13
CA ALA A 125 9.74 11.08 -8.87
C ALA A 125 9.75 9.56 -9.11
N ASP A 126 9.11 9.09 -10.16
CA ASP A 126 9.13 7.67 -10.55
C ASP A 126 10.54 7.27 -11.04
N GLN A 127 11.23 8.15 -11.77
CA GLN A 127 12.60 7.92 -12.19
C GLN A 127 13.58 7.98 -11.03
N THR A 128 13.47 8.97 -10.14
CA THR A 128 14.28 9.06 -8.92
C THR A 128 14.09 7.84 -8.01
N LEU A 129 12.86 7.37 -7.88
CA LEU A 129 12.56 6.16 -7.11
C LEU A 129 13.21 4.92 -7.76
N ARG A 130 13.12 4.77 -9.09
CA ARG A 130 13.78 3.66 -9.81
C ARG A 130 15.30 3.68 -9.64
N GLU A 131 15.92 4.85 -9.76
CA GLU A 131 17.36 5.02 -9.56
C GLU A 131 17.77 4.72 -8.12
N ALA A 132 17.00 5.21 -7.14
CA ALA A 132 17.21 4.89 -5.73
C ALA A 132 17.08 3.38 -5.47
N MET A 133 16.08 2.73 -6.05
CA MET A 133 15.88 1.29 -5.94
C MET A 133 17.01 0.51 -6.64
N ALA A 134 17.48 0.96 -7.78
CA ALA A 134 18.60 0.33 -8.51
C ALA A 134 19.92 0.37 -7.72
N SER A 135 20.11 1.40 -6.88
CA SER A 135 21.29 1.53 -6.01
C SER A 135 21.29 0.62 -4.78
N LEU A 136 20.16 -0.04 -4.49
CA LEU A 136 20.06 -0.94 -3.34
C LEU A 136 20.77 -2.29 -3.61
N PRO A 137 21.38 -2.91 -2.59
CA PRO A 137 21.81 -4.30 -2.67
C PRO A 137 20.64 -5.20 -3.10
N ALA A 138 20.91 -6.19 -3.96
CA ALA A 138 19.87 -7.02 -4.59
C ALA A 138 18.89 -7.66 -3.56
N SER A 139 19.42 -8.17 -2.44
CA SER A 139 18.61 -8.75 -1.36
C SER A 139 17.70 -7.72 -0.68
N SER A 140 18.22 -6.52 -0.41
CA SER A 140 17.45 -5.43 0.22
C SER A 140 16.38 -4.90 -0.73
N ARG A 141 16.72 -4.76 -2.01
CA ARG A 141 15.76 -4.37 -3.06
C ARG A 141 14.64 -5.40 -3.17
N ARG A 142 14.98 -6.69 -3.28
CA ARG A 142 14.00 -7.77 -3.41
C ARG A 142 13.09 -7.85 -2.17
N ALA A 143 13.64 -7.76 -0.96
CA ALA A 143 12.87 -7.75 0.27
C ALA A 143 11.92 -6.54 0.31
N PHE A 144 12.38 -5.36 -0.11
CA PHE A 144 11.57 -4.15 -0.17
C PHE A 144 10.43 -4.30 -1.19
N GLU A 145 10.70 -4.84 -2.38
CA GLU A 145 9.69 -5.11 -3.42
C GLU A 145 8.61 -6.05 -2.91
N LEU A 146 8.99 -7.19 -2.34
CA LEU A 146 8.05 -8.19 -1.81
C LEU A 146 7.11 -7.61 -0.75
N VAL A 147 7.66 -6.80 0.17
CA VAL A 147 6.86 -6.25 1.26
C VAL A 147 6.04 -5.04 0.83
N HIS A 148 6.64 -4.10 0.08
CA HIS A 148 5.99 -2.83 -0.24
C HIS A 148 5.22 -2.82 -1.57
N PHE A 149 5.66 -3.58 -2.57
CA PHE A 149 4.99 -3.63 -3.87
C PHE A 149 4.10 -4.87 -4.01
N ASP A 150 4.60 -6.06 -3.66
CA ASP A 150 3.82 -7.30 -3.73
C ASP A 150 2.93 -7.49 -2.50
N GLY A 151 3.13 -6.65 -1.47
CA GLY A 151 2.30 -6.60 -0.27
C GLY A 151 2.43 -7.85 0.62
N MET A 152 3.54 -8.58 0.54
CA MET A 152 3.79 -9.74 1.38
C MET A 152 4.05 -9.36 2.84
N SER A 153 3.64 -10.23 3.78
CA SER A 153 4.11 -10.12 5.15
C SER A 153 5.61 -10.45 5.24
N TYR A 154 6.26 -10.03 6.32
CA TYR A 154 7.67 -10.39 6.54
C TYR A 154 7.90 -11.90 6.60
N ASP A 155 6.92 -12.66 7.11
CA ASP A 155 7.00 -14.13 7.17
C ASP A 155 6.85 -14.76 5.79
N GLN A 156 5.96 -14.25 4.94
CA GLN A 156 5.83 -14.68 3.55
C GLN A 156 7.10 -14.38 2.75
N ALA A 157 7.65 -13.17 2.90
CA ALA A 157 8.90 -12.78 2.26
C ALA A 157 10.09 -13.61 2.80
N SER A 158 10.08 -13.95 4.10
CA SER A 158 11.05 -14.84 4.75
C SER A 158 11.05 -16.22 4.09
N THR A 159 9.89 -16.82 3.95
CA THR A 159 9.72 -18.13 3.30
C THR A 159 10.18 -18.09 1.85
N LEU A 160 9.80 -17.06 1.09
CA LEU A 160 10.14 -16.95 -0.33
C LEU A 160 11.63 -16.69 -0.58
N MET A 161 12.27 -15.89 0.27
CA MET A 161 13.68 -15.52 0.12
C MET A 161 14.65 -16.49 0.83
N GLY A 162 14.14 -17.42 1.66
CA GLY A 162 14.96 -18.35 2.43
C GLY A 162 15.77 -17.68 3.54
N HIS A 163 15.33 -16.55 4.08
CA HIS A 163 16.02 -15.80 5.12
C HIS A 163 15.10 -15.51 6.32
N PRO A 164 15.62 -15.44 7.56
CA PRO A 164 14.80 -15.16 8.74
C PRO A 164 14.03 -13.84 8.61
N ALA A 165 12.80 -13.79 9.13
CA ALA A 165 11.94 -12.60 9.07
C ALA A 165 12.61 -11.35 9.68
N GLY A 166 13.44 -11.51 10.71
CA GLY A 166 14.25 -10.43 11.29
C GLY A 166 15.26 -9.84 10.30
N THR A 167 15.86 -10.70 9.46
CA THR A 167 16.78 -10.28 8.37
C THR A 167 15.98 -9.48 7.32
N ILE A 168 14.81 -9.99 6.90
CA ILE A 168 13.94 -9.31 5.94
C ILE A 168 13.53 -7.93 6.48
N LYS A 169 13.11 -7.84 7.75
CA LYS A 169 12.78 -6.54 8.39
C LYS A 169 13.95 -5.56 8.33
N THR A 170 15.15 -6.03 8.61
CA THR A 170 16.37 -5.20 8.59
C THR A 170 16.67 -4.71 7.16
N TRP A 171 16.57 -5.58 6.17
CA TRP A 171 16.78 -5.21 4.77
C TRP A 171 15.76 -4.20 4.26
N VAL A 172 14.48 -4.41 4.56
CA VAL A 172 13.40 -3.49 4.21
C VAL A 172 13.60 -2.13 4.89
N HIS A 173 13.97 -2.12 6.16
CA HIS A 173 14.22 -0.88 6.89
C HIS A 173 15.41 -0.09 6.30
N ARG A 174 16.53 -0.75 6.03
CA ARG A 174 17.72 -0.13 5.40
C ARG A 174 17.39 0.40 4.00
N ALA A 175 16.70 -0.40 3.19
CA ALA A 175 16.25 0.00 1.87
C ALA A 175 15.39 1.25 1.93
N ARG A 176 14.41 1.30 2.85
CA ARG A 176 13.54 2.46 3.06
C ARG A 176 14.33 3.73 3.40
N LEU A 177 15.29 3.64 4.32
CA LEU A 177 16.11 4.79 4.70
C LEU A 177 16.97 5.29 3.54
N GLN A 178 17.54 4.38 2.76
CA GLN A 178 18.36 4.72 1.60
C GLN A 178 17.54 5.38 0.49
N VAL A 179 16.35 4.86 0.21
CA VAL A 179 15.40 5.44 -0.76
C VAL A 179 14.98 6.85 -0.33
N ILE A 180 14.58 7.03 0.95
CA ILE A 180 14.19 8.35 1.47
C ILE A 180 15.32 9.35 1.35
N ARG A 181 16.55 8.96 1.68
CA ARG A 181 17.73 9.83 1.56
C ARG A 181 17.95 10.26 0.12
N ARG A 182 17.95 9.32 -0.83
CA ARG A 182 18.13 9.61 -2.25
C ARG A 182 17.05 10.55 -2.81
N VAL A 183 15.80 10.28 -2.47
CA VAL A 183 14.68 11.15 -2.92
C VAL A 183 14.82 12.57 -2.38
N ARG A 184 15.26 12.73 -1.13
CA ARG A 184 15.50 14.06 -0.53
C ARG A 184 16.68 14.79 -1.18
N GLU A 185 17.77 14.09 -1.48
CA GLU A 185 18.96 14.65 -2.14
C GLU A 185 18.61 15.15 -3.55
N THR A 186 17.75 14.45 -4.29
CA THR A 186 17.34 14.83 -5.64
C THR A 186 16.22 15.88 -5.63
N GLY A 187 15.32 15.87 -4.64
CA GLY A 187 14.21 16.82 -4.53
C GLY A 187 14.59 18.18 -3.88
N GLY A 188 15.79 18.30 -3.30
CA GLY A 188 16.30 19.54 -2.71
C GLY A 188 17.18 20.39 -3.66
N ALA A 189 17.31 19.99 -4.92
CA ALA A 189 18.13 20.66 -5.92
C ALA A 189 17.29 21.43 -6.98
N ALA A 190 16.02 21.78 -6.64
CA ALA A 190 15.13 22.60 -7.50
C ALA A 190 14.69 23.84 -6.76
#